data_3d7733aaea90fb634038ee076c57dc4f
#
_entry.id   3d7733aaea90fb634038ee076c57dc4f
#
_cell.length_a   1.000
_cell.length_b   1.000
_cell.length_c   1.000
_cell.angle_alpha   90.00
_cell.angle_beta   90.00
_cell.angle_gamma   90.00
#
_symmetry.space_group_name_H-M   'P 1'
#
loop_
_entity.id
_entity.type
_entity.pdbx_description
1 polymer ?
#
loop_
_entity_poly.entity_id
_entity_poly.type
_entity_poly.pdbx_seq_one_letter_code
_entity_poly.pdbx_strand_id
1 'polypeptide(L)'
;MSVIKQLFSKLSSLKFKRKTAIQKETTAQIDILKNKGFEVLSVTKTEKANLIMYRHFLDDIPEEEEIRIFIGISVITSKGRSGRDPMLKAFFKNNFTTISLEDIEMADSFINQGLGSMLLNALLDIAKKRNIRRITGEISRVDIGHIERLVHFYEKHNFEVILCSDSADVYKIGDLVWNRS
;
A
#
# COMPACT_ATOMS: atom_id res chain seq x y z
N MET A 1 -47.49 8.69 -12.43
CA MET A 1 -46.18 8.85 -11.76
C MET A 1 -45.13 9.12 -12.84
N SER A 2 -44.32 10.18 -12.69
CA SER A 2 -43.39 10.64 -13.72
C SER A 2 -42.27 9.59 -13.93
N VAL A 3 -41.87 9.33 -15.17
CA VAL A 3 -40.75 8.48 -15.61
C VAL A 3 -39.46 8.80 -14.83
N ILE A 4 -39.29 10.06 -14.49
CA ILE A 4 -38.15 10.56 -13.66
C ILE A 4 -38.15 9.92 -12.26
N LYS A 5 -39.28 9.81 -11.57
CA LYS A 5 -39.34 9.16 -10.24
C LYS A 5 -39.02 7.67 -10.31
N GLN A 6 -39.42 6.98 -11.38
CA GLN A 6 -39.08 5.57 -11.58
C GLN A 6 -37.58 5.38 -11.85
N LEU A 7 -36.94 6.26 -12.63
CA LEU A 7 -35.50 6.25 -12.87
C LEU A 7 -34.71 6.49 -11.59
N PHE A 8 -35.08 7.48 -10.77
CA PHE A 8 -34.43 7.75 -9.48
C PHE A 8 -34.58 6.57 -8.51
N SER A 9 -35.74 5.96 -8.41
CA SER A 9 -35.99 4.77 -7.58
C SER A 9 -35.09 3.58 -8.01
N LYS A 10 -34.99 3.34 -9.33
CA LYS A 10 -34.18 2.27 -9.90
C LYS A 10 -32.67 2.50 -9.67
N LEU A 11 -32.18 3.75 -9.80
CA LEU A 11 -30.82 4.14 -9.53
C LEU A 11 -30.46 4.00 -8.05
N SER A 12 -31.33 4.41 -7.13
CA SER A 12 -31.11 4.27 -5.69
C SER A 12 -31.06 2.79 -5.26
N SER A 13 -31.95 1.95 -5.80
CA SER A 13 -31.97 0.51 -5.57
C SER A 13 -30.68 -0.18 -6.07
N LEU A 14 -30.18 0.21 -7.25
CA LEU A 14 -28.93 -0.32 -7.81
C LEU A 14 -27.72 0.10 -6.97
N LYS A 15 -27.65 1.37 -6.50
CA LYS A 15 -26.61 1.85 -5.59
C LYS A 15 -26.63 1.08 -4.27
N PHE A 16 -27.79 0.85 -3.70
CA PHE A 16 -27.94 0.08 -2.46
C PHE A 16 -27.46 -1.37 -2.61
N LYS A 17 -27.93 -2.08 -3.65
CA LYS A 17 -27.50 -3.46 -3.94
C LYS A 17 -25.97 -3.55 -4.12
N ARG A 18 -25.38 -2.59 -4.84
CA ARG A 18 -23.94 -2.52 -5.05
C ARG A 18 -23.18 -2.34 -3.73
N LYS A 19 -23.63 -1.42 -2.88
CA LYS A 19 -23.01 -1.16 -1.56
C LYS A 19 -23.07 -2.39 -0.65
N THR A 20 -24.19 -3.11 -0.66
CA THR A 20 -24.37 -4.35 0.11
C THR A 20 -23.43 -5.46 -0.40
N ALA A 21 -23.29 -5.60 -1.73
CA ALA A 21 -22.38 -6.58 -2.31
C ALA A 21 -20.91 -6.30 -1.94
N ILE A 22 -20.45 -5.05 -2.05
CA ILE A 22 -19.10 -4.64 -1.63
C ILE A 22 -18.88 -4.92 -0.15
N GLN A 23 -19.86 -4.62 0.72
CA GLN A 23 -19.72 -4.84 2.16
C GLN A 23 -19.61 -6.32 2.50
N LYS A 24 -20.43 -7.19 1.87
CA LYS A 24 -20.38 -8.64 2.07
C LYS A 24 -19.03 -9.21 1.63
N GLU A 25 -18.56 -8.82 0.47
CA GLU A 25 -17.26 -9.26 -0.04
C GLU A 25 -16.09 -8.77 0.84
N THR A 26 -16.18 -7.52 1.33
CA THR A 26 -15.19 -6.97 2.25
C THR A 26 -15.09 -7.80 3.53
N THR A 27 -16.22 -8.18 4.12
CA THR A 27 -16.24 -9.03 5.32
C THR A 27 -15.61 -10.39 5.04
N ALA A 28 -16.01 -11.05 3.94
CA ALA A 28 -15.44 -12.33 3.55
C ALA A 28 -13.91 -12.26 3.32
N GLN A 29 -13.44 -11.19 2.67
CA GLN A 29 -12.01 -11.01 2.43
C GLN A 29 -11.23 -10.73 3.74
N ILE A 30 -11.80 -10.00 4.69
CA ILE A 30 -11.21 -9.81 6.03
C ILE A 30 -11.04 -11.16 6.74
N ASP A 31 -12.08 -12.00 6.70
CA ASP A 31 -12.02 -13.33 7.32
C ASP A 31 -10.94 -14.21 6.66
N ILE A 32 -10.84 -14.17 5.33
CA ILE A 32 -9.78 -14.87 4.59
C ILE A 32 -8.38 -14.40 5.01
N LEU A 33 -8.17 -13.08 5.12
CA LEU A 33 -6.88 -12.51 5.53
C LEU A 33 -6.51 -12.94 6.96
N LYS A 34 -7.46 -12.83 7.89
CA LYS A 34 -7.26 -13.25 9.29
C LYS A 34 -6.97 -14.75 9.43
N ASN A 35 -7.70 -15.59 8.67
CA ASN A 35 -7.48 -17.04 8.67
C ASN A 35 -6.12 -17.44 8.07
N LYS A 36 -5.47 -16.54 7.33
CA LYS A 36 -4.10 -16.69 6.81
C LYS A 36 -3.04 -16.08 7.73
N GLY A 37 -3.37 -15.67 8.94
CA GLY A 37 -2.44 -15.05 9.87
C GLY A 37 -2.10 -13.58 9.57
N PHE A 38 -2.86 -12.90 8.67
CA PHE A 38 -2.59 -11.50 8.33
C PHE A 38 -3.29 -10.57 9.30
N GLU A 39 -2.59 -9.53 9.73
CA GLU A 39 -3.18 -8.44 10.51
C GLU A 39 -3.89 -7.46 9.57
N VAL A 40 -5.17 -7.17 9.83
CA VAL A 40 -5.91 -6.12 9.13
C VAL A 40 -5.65 -4.78 9.83
N LEU A 41 -4.89 -3.91 9.18
CA LEU A 41 -4.49 -2.60 9.70
C LEU A 41 -5.63 -1.57 9.61
N SER A 42 -6.34 -1.54 8.49
CA SER A 42 -7.45 -0.61 8.27
C SER A 42 -8.39 -1.05 7.14
N VAL A 43 -9.60 -0.48 7.16
CA VAL A 43 -10.57 -0.61 6.06
C VAL A 43 -11.06 0.78 5.66
N THR A 44 -10.67 1.23 4.48
CA THR A 44 -11.11 2.52 3.92
C THR A 44 -12.25 2.30 2.94
N LYS A 45 -13.36 2.99 3.14
CA LYS A 45 -14.55 2.91 2.27
C LYS A 45 -14.57 4.08 1.31
N THR A 46 -14.69 3.78 0.01
CA THR A 46 -14.90 4.77 -1.04
C THR A 46 -16.26 4.55 -1.72
N GLU A 47 -16.65 5.42 -2.63
CA GLU A 47 -17.90 5.23 -3.39
C GLU A 47 -17.87 4.01 -4.31
N LYS A 48 -16.68 3.62 -4.78
CA LYS A 48 -16.51 2.59 -5.82
C LYS A 48 -15.95 1.28 -5.30
N ALA A 49 -15.23 1.32 -4.18
CA ALA A 49 -14.52 0.17 -3.62
C ALA A 49 -14.31 0.31 -2.11
N ASN A 50 -14.06 -0.79 -1.43
CA ASN A 50 -13.45 -0.81 -0.10
C ASN A 50 -11.99 -1.26 -0.24
N LEU A 51 -11.10 -0.61 0.50
CA LEU A 51 -9.67 -0.89 0.53
C LEU A 51 -9.35 -1.53 1.88
N ILE A 52 -8.88 -2.77 1.89
CA ILE A 52 -8.47 -3.48 3.10
C ILE A 52 -6.94 -3.45 3.13
N MET A 53 -6.36 -2.67 4.03
CA MET A 53 -4.93 -2.67 4.26
C MET A 53 -4.59 -3.74 5.29
N TYR A 54 -3.60 -4.55 5.00
CA TYR A 54 -3.19 -5.65 5.86
C TYR A 54 -1.66 -5.78 5.90
N ARG A 55 -1.16 -6.37 6.99
CA ARG A 55 0.24 -6.73 7.16
C ARG A 55 0.37 -8.24 7.24
N HIS A 56 1.37 -8.78 6.56
CA HIS A 56 1.72 -10.19 6.63
C HIS A 56 2.73 -10.41 7.76
N PHE A 57 2.43 -11.37 8.63
CA PHE A 57 3.37 -11.91 9.61
C PHE A 57 3.68 -13.37 9.28
N LEU A 58 4.84 -13.85 9.71
CA LEU A 58 5.12 -15.29 9.74
C LEU A 58 4.53 -15.88 11.02
N ASP A 59 3.75 -16.96 10.88
CA ASP A 59 3.05 -17.58 12.00
C ASP A 59 4.00 -18.12 13.09
N ASP A 60 5.25 -18.42 12.71
CA ASP A 60 6.24 -19.07 13.60
C ASP A 60 7.26 -18.09 14.21
N ILE A 61 7.16 -16.79 13.95
CA ILE A 61 8.10 -15.76 14.42
C ILE A 61 7.37 -14.72 15.27
N PRO A 62 7.80 -14.49 16.53
CA PRO A 62 7.27 -13.40 17.34
C PRO A 62 7.35 -12.05 16.60
N GLU A 63 6.36 -11.18 16.79
CA GLU A 63 6.30 -9.88 16.12
C GLU A 63 7.57 -9.03 16.36
N GLU A 64 8.16 -9.15 17.55
CA GLU A 64 9.38 -8.44 17.94
C GLU A 64 10.61 -8.88 17.15
N GLU A 65 10.63 -10.13 16.67
CA GLU A 65 11.73 -10.74 15.94
C GLU A 65 11.49 -10.74 14.41
N GLU A 66 10.25 -10.43 13.96
CA GLU A 66 9.93 -10.38 12.54
C GLU A 66 10.61 -9.18 11.85
N ILE A 67 11.61 -9.49 11.04
CA ILE A 67 12.39 -8.48 10.31
C ILE A 67 11.68 -7.95 9.07
N ARG A 68 10.66 -8.66 8.55
CA ARG A 68 9.94 -8.27 7.32
C ARG A 68 8.77 -7.34 7.63
N ILE A 69 8.57 -6.39 6.74
CA ILE A 69 7.42 -5.48 6.75
C ILE A 69 6.76 -5.59 5.39
N PHE A 70 5.78 -6.50 5.25
CA PHE A 70 5.02 -6.67 4.02
C PHE A 70 3.61 -6.15 4.25
N ILE A 71 3.26 -5.07 3.55
CA ILE A 71 1.97 -4.39 3.68
C ILE A 71 1.26 -4.46 2.33
N GLY A 72 0.04 -4.97 2.32
CA GLY A 72 -0.78 -5.08 1.11
C GLY A 72 -2.09 -4.31 1.21
N ILE A 73 -2.71 -4.02 0.05
CA ILE A 73 -4.05 -3.43 -0.03
C ILE A 73 -4.92 -4.31 -0.93
N SER A 74 -5.92 -4.99 -0.36
CA SER A 74 -6.96 -5.65 -1.15
C SER A 74 -8.03 -4.65 -1.56
N VAL A 75 -8.25 -4.53 -2.86
CA VAL A 75 -9.25 -3.62 -3.44
C VAL A 75 -10.52 -4.41 -3.74
N ILE A 76 -11.59 -4.13 -2.98
CA ILE A 76 -12.88 -4.82 -3.08
C ILE A 76 -13.90 -3.96 -3.80
N THR A 77 -14.37 -4.42 -4.94
CA THR A 77 -15.40 -3.76 -5.77
C THR A 77 -16.72 -4.54 -5.75
N SER A 78 -17.75 -4.01 -6.40
CA SER A 78 -19.00 -4.75 -6.60
C SER A 78 -18.87 -6.01 -7.47
N LYS A 79 -17.73 -6.21 -8.11
CA LYS A 79 -17.39 -7.40 -8.92
C LYS A 79 -16.50 -8.39 -8.15
N GLY A 80 -16.21 -8.13 -6.87
CA GLY A 80 -15.31 -8.89 -6.03
C GLY A 80 -13.94 -8.22 -5.87
N ARG A 81 -12.95 -8.97 -5.40
CA ARG A 81 -11.56 -8.53 -5.27
C ARG A 81 -10.96 -8.21 -6.63
N SER A 82 -10.27 -7.09 -6.75
CA SER A 82 -9.72 -6.59 -8.00
C SER A 82 -8.23 -6.89 -8.11
N GLY A 83 -7.88 -7.83 -9.02
CA GLY A 83 -6.51 -8.05 -9.45
C GLY A 83 -5.52 -8.51 -8.35
N ARG A 84 -4.22 -8.30 -8.63
CA ARG A 84 -3.14 -8.50 -7.66
C ARG A 84 -3.08 -7.28 -6.72
N ASP A 85 -2.97 -7.54 -5.43
CA ASP A 85 -2.90 -6.49 -4.43
C ASP A 85 -1.63 -5.63 -4.60
N PRO A 86 -1.73 -4.29 -4.55
CA PRO A 86 -0.58 -3.43 -4.32
C PRO A 86 0.14 -3.84 -3.03
N MET A 87 1.48 -3.90 -3.09
CA MET A 87 2.29 -4.43 -2.00
C MET A 87 3.51 -3.55 -1.75
N LEU A 88 3.77 -3.23 -0.48
CA LEU A 88 5.03 -2.64 -0.04
C LEU A 88 5.86 -3.72 0.67
N LYS A 89 7.14 -3.78 0.35
CA LYS A 89 8.13 -4.67 0.95
C LYS A 89 9.24 -3.85 1.59
N ALA A 90 9.49 -4.08 2.87
CA ALA A 90 10.57 -3.46 3.61
C ALA A 90 11.10 -4.44 4.66
N PHE A 91 12.29 -4.14 5.21
CA PHE A 91 12.93 -4.98 6.23
C PHE A 91 13.51 -4.12 7.34
N PHE A 92 13.39 -4.57 8.57
CA PHE A 92 14.19 -4.04 9.65
C PHE A 92 15.65 -4.44 9.46
N LYS A 93 16.55 -3.50 9.70
CA LYS A 93 18.01 -3.66 9.63
C LYS A 93 18.66 -3.14 10.92
N ASN A 94 19.95 -3.46 11.09
CA ASN A 94 20.77 -2.94 12.18
C ASN A 94 20.12 -3.16 13.57
N ASN A 95 19.75 -4.40 13.87
CA ASN A 95 19.04 -4.75 15.11
C ASN A 95 17.80 -3.87 15.35
N PHE A 96 16.94 -3.78 14.37
CA PHE A 96 15.66 -3.03 14.42
C PHE A 96 15.80 -1.52 14.64
N THR A 97 16.97 -0.92 14.29
CA THR A 97 17.17 0.54 14.43
C THR A 97 16.88 1.31 13.14
N THR A 98 16.88 0.64 12.00
CA THR A 98 16.63 1.21 10.68
C THR A 98 15.66 0.33 9.88
N ILE A 99 15.03 0.89 8.84
CA ILE A 99 14.24 0.14 7.88
C ILE A 99 14.87 0.32 6.49
N SER A 100 14.95 -0.78 5.73
CA SER A 100 15.26 -0.78 4.30
C SER A 100 13.97 -0.96 3.53
N LEU A 101 13.56 0.05 2.76
CA LEU A 101 12.46 -0.03 1.80
C LEU A 101 12.98 -0.66 0.52
N GLU A 102 12.44 -1.81 0.15
CA GLU A 102 12.92 -2.57 -1.01
C GLU A 102 12.07 -2.31 -2.26
N ASP A 103 10.72 -2.29 -2.11
CA ASP A 103 9.84 -2.19 -3.26
C ASP A 103 8.43 -1.72 -2.90
N ILE A 104 7.76 -1.06 -3.86
CA ILE A 104 6.31 -0.80 -3.86
C ILE A 104 5.73 -1.31 -5.17
N GLU A 105 5.33 -2.59 -5.18
CA GLU A 105 4.73 -3.24 -6.34
C GLU A 105 3.29 -2.77 -6.56
N MET A 106 2.98 -2.38 -7.80
CA MET A 106 1.65 -1.92 -8.16
C MET A 106 1.34 -2.23 -9.62
N ALA A 107 0.16 -2.79 -9.89
CA ALA A 107 -0.32 -2.94 -11.25
C ALA A 107 -0.66 -1.57 -11.86
N ASP A 108 -0.50 -1.41 -13.17
CA ASP A 108 -0.75 -0.17 -13.90
C ASP A 108 -2.15 0.40 -13.64
N SER A 109 -3.15 -0.48 -13.52
CA SER A 109 -4.53 -0.11 -13.23
C SER A 109 -4.73 0.61 -11.88
N PHE A 110 -3.75 0.56 -10.97
CA PHE A 110 -3.80 1.18 -9.66
C PHE A 110 -2.91 2.42 -9.52
N ILE A 111 -2.12 2.72 -10.54
CA ILE A 111 -1.27 3.91 -10.55
C ILE A 111 -2.13 5.19 -10.46
N ASN A 112 -1.64 6.21 -9.77
CA ASN A 112 -2.31 7.50 -9.53
C ASN A 112 -3.64 7.44 -8.75
N GLN A 113 -3.93 6.32 -8.07
CA GLN A 113 -5.10 6.19 -7.19
C GLN A 113 -4.79 6.43 -5.70
N GLY A 114 -3.59 6.88 -5.37
CA GLY A 114 -3.16 7.15 -3.99
C GLY A 114 -2.78 5.93 -3.17
N LEU A 115 -2.86 4.70 -3.74
CA LEU A 115 -2.58 3.46 -3.01
C LEU A 115 -1.11 3.36 -2.57
N GLY A 116 -0.16 3.81 -3.39
CA GLY A 116 1.25 3.90 -3.00
C GLY A 116 1.47 4.79 -1.79
N SER A 117 0.80 5.96 -1.75
CA SER A 117 0.85 6.86 -0.58
C SER A 117 0.26 6.22 0.67
N MET A 118 -0.81 5.42 0.54
CA MET A 118 -1.38 4.70 1.68
C MET A 118 -0.38 3.66 2.23
N LEU A 119 0.26 2.89 1.36
CA LEU A 119 1.28 1.90 1.74
C LEU A 119 2.48 2.57 2.42
N LEU A 120 3.01 3.63 1.83
CA LEU A 120 4.18 4.34 2.38
C LEU A 120 3.86 5.01 3.72
N ASN A 121 2.67 5.59 3.89
CA ASN A 121 2.23 6.15 5.17
C ASN A 121 2.12 5.05 6.24
N ALA A 122 1.62 3.86 5.91
CA ALA A 122 1.57 2.75 6.86
C ALA A 122 2.98 2.31 7.30
N LEU A 123 3.97 2.30 6.39
CA LEU A 123 5.38 2.07 6.74
C LEU A 123 5.91 3.15 7.69
N LEU A 124 5.62 4.42 7.40
CA LEU A 124 6.01 5.55 8.27
C LEU A 124 5.39 5.44 9.66
N ASP A 125 4.14 4.99 9.75
CA ASP A 125 3.47 4.78 11.04
C ASP A 125 4.10 3.62 11.83
N ILE A 126 4.49 2.53 11.16
CA ILE A 126 5.27 1.43 11.78
C ILE A 126 6.61 1.98 12.28
N ALA A 127 7.33 2.75 11.48
CA ALA A 127 8.60 3.35 11.88
C ALA A 127 8.44 4.24 13.13
N LYS A 128 7.39 5.07 13.17
CA LYS A 128 7.09 5.92 14.34
C LYS A 128 6.77 5.08 15.58
N LYS A 129 5.91 4.06 15.47
CA LYS A 129 5.52 3.17 16.58
C LYS A 129 6.72 2.43 17.17
N ARG A 130 7.65 1.97 16.31
CA ARG A 130 8.86 1.23 16.68
C ARG A 130 10.04 2.15 17.03
N ASN A 131 9.83 3.49 17.06
CA ASN A 131 10.88 4.50 17.31
C ASN A 131 12.05 4.42 16.34
N ILE A 132 11.80 3.98 15.12
CA ILE A 132 12.80 3.98 14.04
C ILE A 132 13.02 5.42 13.58
N ARG A 133 14.29 5.81 13.46
CA ARG A 133 14.67 7.16 13.06
C ARG A 133 15.05 7.30 11.60
N ARG A 134 15.34 6.19 10.93
CA ARG A 134 15.82 6.22 9.55
C ARG A 134 15.19 5.11 8.71
N ILE A 135 14.72 5.48 7.52
CA ILE A 135 14.36 4.54 6.45
C ILE A 135 15.27 4.84 5.27
N THR A 136 15.83 3.81 4.67
CA THR A 136 16.62 3.91 3.43
C THR A 136 15.99 3.05 2.35
N GLY A 137 16.28 3.33 1.10
CA GLY A 137 15.93 2.52 -0.06
C GLY A 137 16.85 2.84 -1.23
N GLU A 138 16.82 2.01 -2.25
CA GLU A 138 17.58 2.23 -3.48
C GLU A 138 16.62 2.46 -4.64
N ILE A 139 17.04 3.32 -5.59
CA ILE A 139 16.32 3.53 -6.83
C ILE A 139 17.00 2.69 -7.90
N SER A 140 16.24 1.77 -8.48
CA SER A 140 16.74 0.89 -9.52
C SER A 140 16.78 1.59 -10.89
N ARG A 141 17.71 1.18 -11.72
CA ARG A 141 17.81 1.63 -13.13
C ARG A 141 16.58 1.27 -13.94
N VAL A 142 15.83 0.24 -13.58
CA VAL A 142 14.56 -0.11 -14.26
C VAL A 142 13.51 0.99 -14.15
N ASP A 143 13.63 1.86 -13.13
CA ASP A 143 12.70 2.97 -12.88
C ASP A 143 13.02 4.25 -13.66
N ILE A 144 14.10 4.25 -14.46
CA ILE A 144 14.59 5.46 -15.16
C ILE A 144 13.51 6.09 -16.05
N GLY A 145 12.66 5.27 -16.66
CA GLY A 145 11.55 5.74 -17.50
C GLY A 145 10.46 6.51 -16.72
N HIS A 146 10.50 6.48 -15.40
CA HIS A 146 9.51 7.10 -14.51
C HIS A 146 10.16 7.90 -13.37
N ILE A 147 11.43 8.23 -13.51
CA ILE A 147 12.25 8.81 -12.44
C ILE A 147 11.64 10.10 -11.86
N GLU A 148 11.16 11.02 -12.69
CA GLU A 148 10.56 12.28 -12.23
C GLU A 148 9.32 12.03 -11.34
N ARG A 149 8.47 11.08 -11.75
CA ARG A 149 7.29 10.70 -10.96
C ARG A 149 7.69 10.06 -9.64
N LEU A 150 8.72 9.22 -9.64
CA LEU A 150 9.23 8.53 -8.47
C LEU A 150 9.87 9.52 -7.49
N VAL A 151 10.69 10.46 -7.96
CA VAL A 151 11.27 11.53 -7.16
C VAL A 151 10.16 12.34 -6.50
N HIS A 152 9.21 12.86 -7.29
CA HIS A 152 8.08 13.62 -6.75
C HIS A 152 7.25 12.83 -5.72
N PHE A 153 7.06 11.53 -5.95
CA PHE A 153 6.33 10.65 -5.03
C PHE A 153 7.03 10.56 -3.68
N TYR A 154 8.34 10.31 -3.65
CA TYR A 154 9.09 10.15 -2.41
C TYR A 154 9.31 11.48 -1.68
N GLU A 155 9.62 12.56 -2.39
CA GLU A 155 9.77 13.91 -1.80
C GLU A 155 8.48 14.38 -1.12
N LYS A 156 7.33 14.13 -1.73
CA LYS A 156 6.01 14.40 -1.12
C LYS A 156 5.82 13.71 0.24
N HIS A 157 6.52 12.62 0.48
CA HIS A 157 6.50 11.86 1.75
C HIS A 157 7.71 12.15 2.64
N ASN A 158 8.39 13.28 2.39
CA ASN A 158 9.56 13.75 3.14
C ASN A 158 10.77 12.82 3.07
N PHE A 159 10.92 12.06 2.00
CA PHE A 159 12.17 11.40 1.67
C PHE A 159 13.08 12.37 0.92
N GLU A 160 14.35 12.36 1.26
CA GLU A 160 15.42 12.90 0.45
C GLU A 160 15.73 11.89 -0.67
N VAL A 161 15.80 12.36 -1.91
CA VAL A 161 16.13 11.56 -3.08
C VAL A 161 17.49 12.00 -3.61
N ILE A 162 18.46 11.10 -3.61
CA ILE A 162 19.85 11.36 -4.01
C ILE A 162 20.11 10.55 -5.29
N LEU A 163 20.12 11.21 -6.45
CA LEU A 163 20.43 10.55 -7.72
C LEU A 163 21.94 10.52 -7.93
N CYS A 164 22.47 9.37 -8.35
CA CYS A 164 23.87 9.15 -8.65
C CYS A 164 24.11 9.25 -10.16
N SER A 165 24.93 10.19 -10.62
CA SER A 165 25.32 10.34 -12.03
C SER A 165 26.29 9.25 -12.48
N ASP A 166 27.16 8.74 -11.60
CA ASP A 166 28.23 7.80 -11.88
C ASP A 166 28.29 6.69 -10.83
N SER A 167 27.20 5.91 -10.71
CA SER A 167 27.21 4.75 -9.82
C SER A 167 28.04 3.62 -10.44
N ALA A 168 29.02 3.11 -9.70
CA ALA A 168 29.76 1.90 -10.04
C ALA A 168 28.83 0.68 -10.09
N ASP A 169 27.63 0.79 -9.50
CA ASP A 169 26.57 -0.20 -9.56
C ASP A 169 25.74 0.02 -10.83
N VAL A 170 25.75 -0.97 -11.72
CA VAL A 170 25.04 -0.97 -12.99
C VAL A 170 23.51 -0.92 -12.79
N TYR A 171 23.01 -1.35 -11.65
CA TYR A 171 21.58 -1.50 -11.39
C TYR A 171 20.98 -0.36 -10.55
N LYS A 172 21.79 0.39 -9.81
CA LYS A 172 21.38 1.47 -8.94
C LYS A 172 21.60 2.83 -9.59
N ILE A 173 20.61 3.73 -9.47
CA ILE A 173 20.68 5.11 -9.96
C ILE A 173 20.44 6.16 -8.87
N GLY A 174 20.17 5.74 -7.64
CA GLY A 174 19.98 6.68 -6.54
C GLY A 174 19.65 6.02 -5.22
N ASP A 175 19.57 6.85 -4.19
CA ASP A 175 19.21 6.50 -2.82
C ASP A 175 17.99 7.27 -2.35
N LEU A 176 17.20 6.62 -1.49
CA LEU A 176 16.10 7.20 -0.75
C LEU A 176 16.48 7.25 0.73
N VAL A 177 16.29 8.39 1.37
CA VAL A 177 16.54 8.55 2.79
C VAL A 177 15.40 9.32 3.45
N TRP A 178 14.77 8.71 4.44
CA TRP A 178 13.85 9.38 5.33
C TRP A 178 14.44 9.41 6.74
N ASN A 179 14.50 10.58 7.34
CA ASN A 179 14.91 10.77 8.73
C ASN A 179 13.74 11.34 9.51
N ARG A 180 13.47 10.75 10.66
CA ARG A 180 12.47 11.27 11.58
C ARG A 180 12.98 12.57 12.21
N SER A 181 12.28 13.65 11.97
CA SER A 181 12.44 14.92 12.68
C SER A 181 12.03 14.82 14.15
#